data_4261c9e7b1b0b9349a6a4252e4e759cd
#
_entry.id   4261c9e7b1b0b9349a6a4252e4e759cd
#
_cell.length_a   1.000
_cell.length_b   1.000
_cell.length_c   1.000
_cell.angle_alpha   90.00
_cell.angle_beta   90.00
_cell.angle_gamma   90.00
#
_symmetry.space_group_name_H-M   'P 1'
#
loop_
_entity.id
_entity.type
_entity.pdbx_description
1 polymer ?
#
loop_
_entity_poly.entity_id
_entity_poly.type
_entity_poly.pdbx_seq_one_letter_code
_entity_poly.pdbx_strand_id
1 'polypeptide(L)'
;TAPSQAAPLQAAPLQAAPQQAALPTAQQKDAAHDLRKMSADGANAFRDMHRARVAIFDADPAAAKKLITSAREALAKARTDSTAFQKAEADLKMPNGLKKEPAPVSTQPIAWLPIDGQLTLDEDFVATPAKAAAVAEANKSLEKGNRAEALEKLRVADVKVMFAMAVAPLDKTVAEVDQVAKLMDEGKYYEANAVMKKVEEGVRYDV
;
A
#
# COMPACT_ATOMS: atom_id res chain seq x y z
N THR A 1 -20.81 14.90 -78.95
CA THR A 1 -21.16 14.19 -77.76
C THR A 1 -19.89 13.83 -77.03
N ALA A 2 -19.52 14.60 -75.98
CA ALA A 2 -18.40 14.32 -75.09
C ALA A 2 -18.93 13.76 -73.79
N PRO A 3 -18.32 12.77 -73.17
CA PRO A 3 -18.71 12.27 -71.85
C PRO A 3 -18.14 13.18 -70.74
N SER A 4 -19.02 13.59 -69.83
CA SER A 4 -18.70 14.33 -68.64
C SER A 4 -17.93 13.41 -67.63
N GLN A 5 -16.72 13.80 -67.26
CA GLN A 5 -15.95 13.15 -66.16
C GLN A 5 -16.42 13.70 -64.79
N ALA A 6 -16.99 12.86 -64.01
CA ALA A 6 -17.27 13.17 -62.60
C ALA A 6 -15.98 13.07 -61.79
N ALA A 7 -15.62 14.14 -61.08
CA ALA A 7 -14.50 14.14 -60.14
C ALA A 7 -14.82 13.39 -58.87
N PRO A 8 -13.88 12.64 -58.24
CA PRO A 8 -14.11 11.96 -56.98
C PRO A 8 -14.15 12.96 -55.83
N LEU A 9 -15.20 12.84 -55.00
CA LEU A 9 -15.31 13.53 -53.73
C LEU A 9 -14.23 13.01 -52.76
N GLN A 10 -13.25 13.86 -52.44
CA GLN A 10 -12.31 13.62 -51.36
C GLN A 10 -13.05 13.72 -50.03
N ALA A 11 -13.16 12.61 -49.33
CA ALA A 11 -13.61 12.58 -47.95
C ALA A 11 -12.57 13.27 -47.02
N ALA A 12 -12.97 14.35 -46.39
CA ALA A 12 -12.14 15.01 -45.38
C ALA A 12 -11.92 14.07 -44.17
N PRO A 13 -10.72 14.04 -43.56
CA PRO A 13 -10.48 13.26 -42.38
C PRO A 13 -11.31 13.80 -41.21
N LEU A 14 -12.11 12.96 -40.61
CA LEU A 14 -12.79 13.22 -39.33
C LEU A 14 -11.71 13.51 -38.29
N GLN A 15 -11.57 14.76 -37.90
CA GLN A 15 -10.78 15.17 -36.74
C GLN A 15 -11.43 14.56 -35.51
N ALA A 16 -10.73 13.60 -34.89
CA ALA A 16 -11.11 13.07 -33.58
C ALA A 16 -11.15 14.23 -32.59
N ALA A 17 -12.32 14.48 -32.02
CA ALA A 17 -12.47 15.44 -30.93
C ALA A 17 -11.49 15.07 -29.76
N PRO A 18 -10.86 16.07 -29.13
CA PRO A 18 -10.00 15.79 -27.98
C PRO A 18 -10.86 15.14 -26.89
N GLN A 19 -10.55 13.89 -26.55
CA GLN A 19 -11.15 13.21 -25.38
C GLN A 19 -10.77 14.02 -24.16
N GLN A 20 -11.76 14.66 -23.55
CA GLN A 20 -11.59 15.31 -22.27
C GLN A 20 -11.15 14.26 -21.25
N ALA A 21 -9.93 14.41 -20.72
CA ALA A 21 -9.39 13.54 -19.70
C ALA A 21 -10.36 13.55 -18.51
N ALA A 22 -10.87 12.38 -18.13
CA ALA A 22 -11.75 12.23 -16.99
C ALA A 22 -11.03 12.73 -15.71
N LEU A 23 -11.73 13.53 -14.90
CA LEU A 23 -11.19 13.98 -13.62
C LEU A 23 -10.86 12.76 -12.74
N PRO A 24 -9.74 12.78 -11.99
CA PRO A 24 -9.37 11.68 -11.14
C PRO A 24 -10.46 11.40 -10.10
N THR A 25 -10.80 10.12 -9.90
CA THR A 25 -11.73 9.70 -8.85
C THR A 25 -11.18 10.06 -7.46
N ALA A 26 -12.06 10.14 -6.44
CA ALA A 26 -11.64 10.39 -5.07
C ALA A 26 -10.56 9.37 -4.63
N GLN A 27 -10.76 8.09 -4.93
CA GLN A 27 -9.80 7.02 -4.63
C GLN A 27 -8.42 7.21 -5.29
N GLN A 28 -8.34 7.71 -6.52
CA GLN A 28 -7.07 7.99 -7.19
C GLN A 28 -6.32 9.19 -6.59
N LYS A 29 -7.06 10.18 -6.10
CA LYS A 29 -6.48 11.33 -5.38
C LYS A 29 -5.94 10.92 -4.02
N ASP A 30 -6.68 10.09 -3.29
CA ASP A 30 -6.30 9.60 -1.96
C ASP A 30 -5.09 8.67 -2.06
N ALA A 31 -5.08 7.74 -3.03
CA ALA A 31 -3.94 6.87 -3.31
C ALA A 31 -2.67 7.68 -3.63
N ALA A 32 -2.77 8.71 -4.47
CA ALA A 32 -1.61 9.56 -4.81
C ALA A 32 -1.10 10.37 -3.61
N HIS A 33 -1.97 10.72 -2.66
CA HIS A 33 -1.62 11.42 -1.43
C HIS A 33 -0.94 10.47 -0.43
N ASP A 34 -1.48 9.27 -0.23
CA ASP A 34 -1.02 8.32 0.78
C ASP A 34 0.28 7.62 0.38
N LEU A 35 0.51 7.36 -0.92
CA LEU A 35 1.77 6.82 -1.44
C LEU A 35 3.02 7.68 -1.13
N ARG A 36 2.86 8.92 -0.68
CA ARG A 36 3.97 9.82 -0.35
C ARG A 36 4.53 9.61 1.06
N LYS A 37 3.86 8.84 1.91
CA LYS A 37 4.10 8.82 3.36
C LYS A 37 4.36 7.44 3.93
N MET A 38 5.04 6.56 3.19
CA MET A 38 5.45 5.26 3.75
C MET A 38 6.50 5.46 4.84
N SER A 39 6.31 4.81 5.99
CA SER A 39 7.31 4.75 7.05
C SER A 39 8.31 3.63 6.78
N ALA A 40 9.52 3.98 6.38
CA ALA A 40 10.60 3.01 6.21
C ALA A 40 10.96 2.34 7.56
N ASP A 41 10.95 3.11 8.63
CA ASP A 41 11.21 2.60 9.98
C ASP A 41 10.08 1.69 10.46
N GLY A 42 8.81 2.04 10.18
CA GLY A 42 7.66 1.17 10.45
C GLY A 42 7.76 -0.16 9.70
N ALA A 43 8.04 -0.13 8.41
CA ALA A 43 8.25 -1.33 7.60
C ALA A 43 9.40 -2.21 8.11
N ASN A 44 10.51 -1.59 8.55
CA ASN A 44 11.65 -2.30 9.14
C ASN A 44 11.24 -2.99 10.45
N ALA A 45 10.51 -2.30 11.32
CA ALA A 45 10.04 -2.86 12.59
C ALA A 45 9.18 -4.11 12.39
N PHE A 46 8.22 -4.08 11.46
CA PHE A 46 7.38 -5.23 11.16
C PHE A 46 8.16 -6.39 10.55
N ARG A 47 9.13 -6.11 9.69
CA ARG A 47 10.04 -7.13 9.14
C ARG A 47 10.87 -7.80 10.24
N ASP A 48 11.40 -7.02 11.17
CA ASP A 48 12.20 -7.54 12.27
C ASP A 48 11.36 -8.35 13.25
N MET A 49 10.12 -7.93 13.55
CA MET A 49 9.18 -8.75 14.35
C MET A 49 8.87 -10.09 13.67
N HIS A 50 8.60 -10.09 12.38
CA HIS A 50 8.37 -11.33 11.65
C HIS A 50 9.59 -12.27 11.72
N ARG A 51 10.79 -11.73 11.50
CA ARG A 51 12.04 -12.49 11.61
C ARG A 51 12.29 -12.98 13.04
N ALA A 52 11.91 -12.21 14.06
CA ALA A 52 12.02 -12.65 15.45
C ALA A 52 11.12 -13.86 15.74
N ARG A 53 9.92 -13.90 15.17
CA ARG A 53 9.02 -15.07 15.24
C ARG A 53 9.65 -16.31 14.60
N VAL A 54 10.29 -16.15 13.44
CA VAL A 54 11.03 -17.24 12.78
C VAL A 54 12.21 -17.69 13.65
N ALA A 55 12.98 -16.77 14.22
CA ALA A 55 14.10 -17.10 15.10
C ALA A 55 13.64 -17.89 16.35
N ILE A 56 12.48 -17.57 16.94
CA ILE A 56 11.89 -18.37 18.02
C ILE A 56 11.55 -19.77 17.53
N PHE A 57 10.95 -19.90 16.35
CA PHE A 57 10.64 -21.20 15.75
C PHE A 57 11.90 -22.05 15.53
N ASP A 58 13.00 -21.43 15.11
CA ASP A 58 14.31 -22.05 14.88
C ASP A 58 15.10 -22.28 16.19
N ALA A 59 14.48 -22.04 17.34
CA ALA A 59 15.10 -22.15 18.66
C ALA A 59 16.33 -21.24 18.87
N ASP A 60 16.36 -20.07 18.22
CA ASP A 60 17.37 -19.02 18.42
C ASP A 60 16.78 -17.78 19.11
N PRO A 61 16.55 -17.85 20.44
CA PRO A 61 16.01 -16.71 21.18
C PRO A 61 16.98 -15.55 21.27
N ALA A 62 18.28 -15.76 21.09
CA ALA A 62 19.27 -14.69 21.10
C ALA A 62 19.14 -13.80 19.86
N ALA A 63 18.98 -14.40 18.68
CA ALA A 63 18.68 -13.68 17.46
C ALA A 63 17.30 -12.96 17.56
N ALA A 64 16.29 -13.63 18.10
CA ALA A 64 14.98 -13.04 18.29
C ALA A 64 15.02 -11.77 19.17
N LYS A 65 15.77 -11.80 20.30
CA LYS A 65 15.95 -10.62 21.16
C LYS A 65 16.58 -9.43 20.44
N LYS A 66 17.62 -9.68 19.64
CA LYS A 66 18.28 -8.62 18.84
C LYS A 66 17.30 -7.98 17.84
N LEU A 67 16.49 -8.80 17.16
CA LEU A 67 15.49 -8.34 16.22
C LEU A 67 14.38 -7.51 16.89
N ILE A 68 13.94 -7.90 18.09
CA ILE A 68 12.96 -7.12 18.84
C ILE A 68 13.56 -5.79 19.33
N THR A 69 14.82 -5.76 19.73
CA THR A 69 15.52 -4.50 20.06
C THR A 69 15.55 -3.57 18.85
N SER A 70 15.93 -4.09 17.67
CA SER A 70 15.90 -3.34 16.40
C SER A 70 14.51 -2.82 16.05
N ALA A 71 13.47 -3.65 16.20
CA ALA A 71 12.09 -3.27 15.95
C ALA A 71 11.62 -2.12 16.86
N ARG A 72 11.99 -2.14 18.16
CA ARG A 72 11.69 -1.06 19.11
C ARG A 72 12.35 0.26 18.72
N GLU A 73 13.63 0.22 18.34
CA GLU A 73 14.36 1.40 17.90
C GLU A 73 13.75 1.99 16.61
N ALA A 74 13.37 1.12 15.68
CA ALA A 74 12.71 1.53 14.45
C ALA A 74 11.33 2.17 14.74
N LEU A 75 10.50 1.60 15.62
CA LEU A 75 9.23 2.19 16.02
C LEU A 75 9.41 3.55 16.73
N ALA A 76 10.45 3.70 17.55
CA ALA A 76 10.76 4.98 18.18
C ALA A 76 11.06 6.07 17.15
N LYS A 77 11.78 5.74 16.07
CA LYS A 77 12.02 6.66 14.94
C LYS A 77 10.74 6.93 14.15
N ALA A 78 9.95 5.90 13.85
CA ALA A 78 8.68 6.02 13.13
C ALA A 78 7.67 6.94 13.84
N ARG A 79 7.71 7.05 15.15
CA ARG A 79 6.87 8.00 15.90
C ARG A 79 7.17 9.47 15.60
N THR A 80 8.35 9.77 15.08
CA THR A 80 8.86 11.15 14.85
C THR A 80 9.05 11.47 13.37
N ASP A 81 8.88 10.51 12.45
CA ASP A 81 9.10 10.70 11.02
C ASP A 81 7.92 11.37 10.26
N SER A 82 6.87 11.75 10.96
CA SER A 82 5.67 12.43 10.42
C SER A 82 4.90 11.62 9.35
N THR A 83 5.09 10.31 9.29
CA THR A 83 4.38 9.45 8.33
C THR A 83 3.03 8.96 8.85
N ALA A 84 2.85 8.90 10.17
CA ALA A 84 1.59 8.48 10.77
C ALA A 84 0.46 9.48 10.47
N PHE A 85 -0.74 8.96 10.24
CA PHE A 85 -1.93 9.74 9.97
C PHE A 85 -3.11 9.32 10.86
N GLN A 86 -4.10 10.20 11.01
CA GLN A 86 -5.28 9.96 11.84
C GLN A 86 -6.43 9.42 11.00
N LYS A 87 -6.98 8.27 11.37
CA LYS A 87 -8.17 7.68 10.75
C LYS A 87 -8.94 6.81 11.75
N ALA A 88 -10.25 6.69 11.59
CA ALA A 88 -11.03 5.74 12.38
C ALA A 88 -10.79 4.32 11.87
N GLU A 89 -10.72 3.33 12.76
CA GLU A 89 -10.54 1.92 12.36
C GLU A 89 -11.71 1.43 11.49
N ALA A 90 -12.93 1.98 11.72
CA ALA A 90 -14.11 1.65 10.93
C ALA A 90 -13.98 1.98 9.43
N ASP A 91 -13.10 2.93 9.08
CA ASP A 91 -12.86 3.37 7.69
C ASP A 91 -11.76 2.56 6.98
N LEU A 92 -11.22 1.54 7.66
CA LEU A 92 -10.17 0.67 7.14
C LEU A 92 -10.69 -0.75 6.92
N LYS A 93 -10.07 -1.47 6.00
CA LYS A 93 -10.43 -2.86 5.72
C LYS A 93 -9.57 -3.85 6.50
N MET A 94 -10.19 -4.95 6.91
CA MET A 94 -9.48 -6.09 7.50
C MET A 94 -8.70 -6.85 6.42
N PRO A 95 -7.58 -7.51 6.77
CA PRO A 95 -6.93 -8.46 5.87
C PRO A 95 -7.91 -9.55 5.42
N ASN A 96 -7.88 -9.88 4.13
CA ASN A 96 -8.71 -10.96 3.59
C ASN A 96 -8.38 -12.29 4.30
N GLY A 97 -9.41 -13.00 4.75
CA GLY A 97 -9.28 -14.33 5.37
C GLY A 97 -9.26 -14.34 6.90
N LEU A 98 -9.13 -13.21 7.57
CA LEU A 98 -9.32 -13.16 9.02
C LEU A 98 -10.81 -13.05 9.34
N LYS A 99 -11.47 -14.19 9.58
CA LYS A 99 -12.80 -14.24 10.19
C LYS A 99 -12.61 -13.96 11.69
N LYS A 100 -12.68 -12.71 12.08
CA LYS A 100 -12.82 -12.32 13.49
C LYS A 100 -14.28 -11.96 13.70
N GLU A 101 -14.88 -12.46 14.78
CA GLU A 101 -16.13 -11.90 15.29
C GLU A 101 -16.01 -10.38 15.36
N PRO A 102 -17.02 -9.61 14.92
CA PRO A 102 -16.93 -8.17 14.91
C PRO A 102 -16.84 -7.65 16.36
N ALA A 103 -15.61 -7.48 16.85
CA ALA A 103 -15.42 -6.59 17.98
C ALA A 103 -15.92 -5.20 17.54
N PRO A 104 -16.53 -4.41 18.42
CA PRO A 104 -16.95 -3.06 18.04
C PRO A 104 -15.74 -2.29 17.53
N VAL A 105 -15.79 -1.98 16.23
CA VAL A 105 -14.73 -1.25 15.55
C VAL A 105 -14.80 0.21 16.01
N SER A 106 -13.68 0.76 16.46
CA SER A 106 -13.64 2.14 16.95
C SER A 106 -13.94 3.12 15.82
N THR A 107 -14.88 4.04 16.09
CA THR A 107 -15.17 5.19 15.22
C THR A 107 -14.31 6.42 15.59
N GLN A 108 -13.51 6.33 16.65
CA GLN A 108 -12.59 7.40 17.05
C GLN A 108 -11.32 7.32 16.21
N PRO A 109 -10.83 8.44 15.65
CA PRO A 109 -9.57 8.48 14.94
C PRO A 109 -8.40 8.14 15.86
N ILE A 110 -7.52 7.26 15.39
CA ILE A 110 -6.24 6.94 16.04
C ILE A 110 -5.11 7.11 15.03
N ALA A 111 -3.87 7.14 15.51
CA ALA A 111 -2.69 7.22 14.66
C ALA A 111 -2.39 5.87 14.01
N TRP A 112 -2.34 5.86 12.68
CA TRP A 112 -1.97 4.71 11.85
C TRP A 112 -0.62 4.93 11.20
N LEU A 113 0.27 3.96 11.28
CA LEU A 113 1.60 3.97 10.69
C LEU A 113 1.59 3.17 9.38
N PRO A 114 1.87 3.79 8.22
CA PRO A 114 1.98 3.08 6.95
C PRO A 114 3.23 2.20 6.93
N ILE A 115 3.05 0.88 6.81
CA ILE A 115 4.13 -0.11 6.93
C ILE A 115 4.43 -0.88 5.65
N ASP A 116 3.46 -0.94 4.73
CA ASP A 116 3.61 -1.58 3.42
C ASP A 116 2.61 -0.96 2.43
N GLY A 117 2.89 -1.08 1.13
CA GLY A 117 2.02 -0.54 0.09
C GLY A 117 2.10 -1.34 -1.19
N GLN A 118 0.94 -1.55 -1.81
CA GLN A 118 0.80 -2.22 -3.09
C GLN A 118 0.16 -1.29 -4.10
N LEU A 119 0.69 -1.29 -5.31
CA LEU A 119 0.13 -0.59 -6.45
C LEU A 119 0.15 -1.57 -7.63
N THR A 120 -1.01 -2.05 -8.05
CA THR A 120 -1.15 -3.04 -9.10
C THR A 120 -2.16 -2.58 -10.15
N LEU A 121 -2.10 -3.16 -11.35
CA LEU A 121 -3.21 -3.01 -12.29
C LEU A 121 -4.45 -3.72 -11.73
N ASP A 122 -5.62 -3.19 -12.08
CA ASP A 122 -6.91 -3.81 -11.73
C ASP A 122 -6.98 -5.25 -12.25
N GLU A 123 -7.65 -6.13 -11.51
CA GLU A 123 -7.85 -7.53 -11.89
C GLU A 123 -8.59 -7.68 -13.24
N ASP A 124 -9.45 -6.71 -13.58
CA ASP A 124 -10.16 -6.65 -14.86
C ASP A 124 -9.33 -6.06 -16.00
N PHE A 125 -8.02 -5.86 -15.82
CA PHE A 125 -7.17 -5.26 -16.85
C PHE A 125 -7.04 -6.16 -18.08
N VAL A 126 -7.51 -5.63 -19.23
CA VAL A 126 -7.34 -6.25 -20.56
C VAL A 126 -6.28 -5.49 -21.34
N ALA A 127 -5.22 -6.15 -21.73
CA ALA A 127 -4.10 -5.59 -22.47
C ALA A 127 -4.48 -5.33 -23.96
N THR A 128 -5.20 -4.24 -24.25
CA THR A 128 -5.27 -3.76 -25.62
C THR A 128 -3.94 -3.14 -26.05
N PRO A 129 -3.61 -3.03 -27.35
CA PRO A 129 -2.35 -2.43 -27.79
C PRO A 129 -2.09 -1.04 -27.20
N ALA A 130 -3.13 -0.18 -27.11
CA ALA A 130 -3.02 1.15 -26.53
C ALA A 130 -2.77 1.11 -25.00
N LYS A 131 -3.49 0.27 -24.25
CA LYS A 131 -3.30 0.10 -22.81
C LYS A 131 -1.95 -0.53 -22.48
N ALA A 132 -1.51 -1.52 -23.26
CA ALA A 132 -0.19 -2.11 -23.10
C ALA A 132 0.94 -1.09 -23.34
N ALA A 133 0.82 -0.24 -24.36
CA ALA A 133 1.77 0.85 -24.60
C ALA A 133 1.81 1.85 -23.43
N ALA A 134 0.66 2.22 -22.88
CA ALA A 134 0.58 3.12 -21.73
C ALA A 134 1.24 2.51 -20.48
N VAL A 135 1.04 1.21 -20.20
CA VAL A 135 1.71 0.49 -19.12
C VAL A 135 3.23 0.48 -19.33
N ALA A 136 3.71 0.23 -20.56
CA ALA A 136 5.14 0.27 -20.86
C ALA A 136 5.75 1.66 -20.61
N GLU A 137 5.05 2.72 -20.99
CA GLU A 137 5.50 4.10 -20.72
C GLU A 137 5.43 4.45 -19.23
N ALA A 138 4.42 3.98 -18.50
CA ALA A 138 4.35 4.14 -17.06
C ALA A 138 5.51 3.43 -16.33
N ASN A 139 5.88 2.23 -16.77
CA ASN A 139 7.04 1.51 -16.24
C ASN A 139 8.35 2.30 -16.43
N LYS A 140 8.55 2.93 -17.59
CA LYS A 140 9.72 3.81 -17.82
C LYS A 140 9.75 5.02 -16.89
N SER A 141 8.58 5.53 -16.50
CA SER A 141 8.51 6.62 -15.52
C SER A 141 8.85 6.13 -14.11
N LEU A 142 8.43 4.91 -13.74
CA LEU A 142 8.82 4.27 -12.46
C LEU A 142 10.32 3.99 -12.39
N GLU A 143 10.96 3.54 -13.47
CA GLU A 143 12.42 3.36 -13.55
C GLU A 143 13.18 4.66 -13.24
N LYS A 144 12.60 5.80 -13.60
CA LYS A 144 13.13 7.14 -13.30
C LYS A 144 12.75 7.68 -11.93
N GLY A 145 12.04 6.89 -11.11
CA GLY A 145 11.52 7.30 -9.81
C GLY A 145 10.32 8.26 -9.88
N ASN A 146 9.73 8.46 -11.07
CA ASN A 146 8.64 9.40 -11.28
C ASN A 146 7.26 8.70 -11.21
N ARG A 147 6.82 8.40 -9.99
CA ARG A 147 5.54 7.73 -9.73
C ARG A 147 4.33 8.54 -10.18
N ALA A 148 4.33 9.85 -9.97
CA ALA A 148 3.22 10.71 -10.34
C ALA A 148 2.98 10.69 -11.86
N GLU A 149 4.04 10.75 -12.64
CA GLU A 149 3.98 10.66 -14.10
C GLU A 149 3.50 9.27 -14.56
N ALA A 150 3.95 8.21 -13.91
CA ALA A 150 3.51 6.85 -14.21
C ALA A 150 1.99 6.69 -14.01
N LEU A 151 1.46 7.16 -12.88
CA LEU A 151 0.02 7.12 -12.59
C LEU A 151 -0.78 7.96 -13.58
N GLU A 152 -0.27 9.13 -13.98
CA GLU A 152 -0.93 9.99 -14.96
C GLU A 152 -1.02 9.33 -16.35
N LYS A 153 0.04 8.66 -16.80
CA LYS A 153 0.04 7.89 -18.06
C LYS A 153 -1.00 6.78 -18.07
N LEU A 154 -1.12 6.05 -16.96
CA LEU A 154 -2.14 5.00 -16.82
C LEU A 154 -3.55 5.60 -16.80
N ARG A 155 -3.76 6.71 -16.09
CA ARG A 155 -5.04 7.40 -16.01
C ARG A 155 -5.52 7.88 -17.37
N VAL A 156 -4.65 8.54 -18.15
CA VAL A 156 -4.98 9.07 -19.50
C VAL A 156 -5.39 7.94 -20.46
N ALA A 157 -4.82 6.75 -20.29
CA ALA A 157 -5.14 5.59 -21.11
C ALA A 157 -6.33 4.75 -20.56
N ASP A 158 -7.05 5.25 -19.57
CA ASP A 158 -8.14 4.53 -18.88
C ASP A 158 -7.68 3.15 -18.38
N VAL A 159 -6.46 3.10 -17.84
CA VAL A 159 -5.93 1.94 -17.13
C VAL A 159 -6.15 2.17 -15.64
N LYS A 160 -7.00 1.33 -15.05
CA LYS A 160 -7.27 1.37 -13.61
C LYS A 160 -6.13 0.73 -12.85
N VAL A 161 -5.82 1.31 -11.70
CA VAL A 161 -4.87 0.78 -10.74
C VAL A 161 -5.56 0.53 -9.41
N MET A 162 -5.21 -0.58 -8.77
CA MET A 162 -5.60 -0.88 -7.40
C MET A 162 -4.48 -0.43 -6.46
N PHE A 163 -4.86 0.26 -5.42
CA PHE A 163 -3.98 0.69 -4.35
C PHE A 163 -4.43 0.05 -3.04
N ALA A 164 -3.47 -0.46 -2.27
CA ALA A 164 -3.71 -0.90 -0.91
C ALA A 164 -2.50 -0.57 -0.04
N MET A 165 -2.73 0.13 1.06
CA MET A 165 -1.70 0.48 2.03
C MET A 165 -1.96 -0.27 3.33
N ALA A 166 -1.00 -1.11 3.75
CA ALA A 166 -1.04 -1.75 5.05
C ALA A 166 -0.64 -0.75 6.12
N VAL A 167 -1.47 -0.61 7.13
CA VAL A 167 -1.29 0.35 8.22
C VAL A 167 -1.41 -0.33 9.58
N ALA A 168 -0.57 0.06 10.53
CA ALA A 168 -0.57 -0.47 11.89
C ALA A 168 -1.00 0.62 12.89
N PRO A 169 -1.77 0.28 13.94
CA PRO A 169 -2.13 1.25 14.98
C PRO A 169 -0.89 1.60 15.81
N LEU A 170 -0.36 2.82 15.63
CA LEU A 170 0.99 3.21 16.08
C LEU A 170 1.20 3.00 17.59
N ASP A 171 0.40 3.62 18.43
CA ASP A 171 0.61 3.58 19.88
C ASP A 171 0.40 2.17 20.46
N LYS A 172 -0.58 1.44 19.95
CA LYS A 172 -0.83 0.06 20.32
C LYS A 172 0.34 -0.85 19.93
N THR A 173 0.85 -0.68 18.70
CA THR A 173 2.00 -1.45 18.20
C THR A 173 3.23 -1.20 19.06
N VAL A 174 3.53 0.05 19.41
CA VAL A 174 4.66 0.38 20.29
C VAL A 174 4.51 -0.30 21.65
N ALA A 175 3.34 -0.19 22.29
CA ALA A 175 3.09 -0.81 23.60
C ALA A 175 3.20 -2.34 23.57
N GLU A 176 2.68 -2.98 22.52
CA GLU A 176 2.75 -4.44 22.36
C GLU A 176 4.18 -4.92 22.08
N VAL A 177 5.00 -4.18 21.30
CA VAL A 177 6.41 -4.53 21.06
C VAL A 177 7.27 -4.32 22.32
N ASP A 178 6.97 -3.31 23.14
CA ASP A 178 7.59 -3.17 24.46
C ASP A 178 7.25 -4.35 25.39
N GLN A 179 6.00 -4.82 25.34
CA GLN A 179 5.59 -6.04 26.06
C GLN A 179 6.34 -7.28 25.55
N VAL A 180 6.52 -7.43 24.23
CA VAL A 180 7.30 -8.51 23.63
C VAL A 180 8.72 -8.50 24.16
N ALA A 181 9.40 -7.35 24.20
CA ALA A 181 10.77 -7.24 24.70
C ALA A 181 10.87 -7.71 26.16
N LYS A 182 9.93 -7.29 27.01
CA LYS A 182 9.87 -7.71 28.41
C LYS A 182 9.67 -9.23 28.56
N LEU A 183 8.73 -9.81 27.80
CA LEU A 183 8.49 -11.26 27.82
C LEU A 183 9.74 -12.05 27.34
N MET A 184 10.44 -11.55 26.33
CA MET A 184 11.68 -12.14 25.84
C MET A 184 12.77 -12.11 26.91
N ASP A 185 12.88 -11.03 27.70
CA ASP A 185 13.84 -10.93 28.80
C ASP A 185 13.51 -11.86 29.96
N GLU A 186 12.23 -12.12 30.19
CA GLU A 186 11.75 -13.09 31.17
C GLU A 186 11.85 -14.57 30.68
N GLY A 187 12.33 -14.82 29.46
CA GLY A 187 12.39 -16.14 28.83
C GLY A 187 11.04 -16.73 28.41
N LYS A 188 10.01 -15.91 28.35
CA LYS A 188 8.62 -16.26 27.95
C LYS A 188 8.44 -16.15 26.44
N TYR A 189 9.11 -17.04 25.70
CA TYR A 189 9.18 -16.95 24.24
C TYR A 189 7.85 -17.27 23.53
N TYR A 190 7.06 -18.22 24.06
CA TYR A 190 5.75 -18.53 23.49
C TYR A 190 4.76 -17.38 23.67
N GLU A 191 4.76 -16.75 24.83
CA GLU A 191 3.92 -15.59 25.14
C GLU A 191 4.35 -14.39 24.31
N ALA A 192 5.65 -14.15 24.15
CA ALA A 192 6.19 -13.12 23.26
C ALA A 192 5.75 -13.34 21.82
N ASN A 193 5.82 -14.58 21.31
CA ASN A 193 5.36 -14.91 19.96
C ASN A 193 3.84 -14.70 19.80
N ALA A 194 3.04 -14.99 20.80
CA ALA A 194 1.60 -14.74 20.78
C ALA A 194 1.28 -13.24 20.68
N VAL A 195 2.02 -12.38 21.39
CA VAL A 195 1.86 -10.93 21.30
C VAL A 195 2.29 -10.42 19.92
N MET A 196 3.42 -10.88 19.37
CA MET A 196 3.86 -10.50 18.00
C MET A 196 2.83 -10.89 16.95
N LYS A 197 2.25 -12.10 17.05
CA LYS A 197 1.16 -12.52 16.17
C LYS A 197 -0.03 -11.56 16.26
N LYS A 198 -0.41 -11.14 17.46
CA LYS A 198 -1.50 -10.19 17.68
C LYS A 198 -1.20 -8.81 17.08
N VAL A 199 0.06 -8.36 17.10
CA VAL A 199 0.50 -7.12 16.41
C VAL A 199 0.28 -7.24 14.92
N GLU A 200 0.71 -8.34 14.28
CA GLU A 200 0.51 -8.59 12.86
C GLU A 200 -0.99 -8.64 12.48
N GLU A 201 -1.83 -9.29 13.32
CA GLU A 201 -3.29 -9.34 13.14
C GLU A 201 -3.99 -7.97 13.34
N GLY A 202 -3.31 -7.03 13.98
CA GLY A 202 -3.76 -5.66 14.18
C GLY A 202 -3.62 -4.77 12.95
N VAL A 203 -2.93 -5.21 11.91
CA VAL A 203 -2.77 -4.50 10.63
C VAL A 203 -4.12 -4.35 9.92
N ARG A 204 -4.34 -3.20 9.32
CA ARG A 204 -5.51 -2.86 8.50
C ARG A 204 -5.05 -2.42 7.12
N TYR A 205 -6.00 -2.31 6.17
CA TYR A 205 -5.73 -1.85 4.82
C TYR A 205 -6.54 -0.60 4.51
N ASP A 206 -5.84 0.43 4.07
CA ASP A 206 -6.40 1.61 3.41
C ASP A 206 -6.40 1.36 1.90
N VAL A 207 -7.60 1.39 1.25
CA VAL A 207 -7.83 0.94 -0.14
C VAL A 207 -8.61 2.00 -0.89
#